data_c6d8d5d02c4b34eb3da0509b4657f551
#
_entry.id   c6d8d5d02c4b34eb3da0509b4657f551
#
_cell.length_a   1.000
_cell.length_b   1.000
_cell.length_c   1.000
_cell.angle_alpha   90.00
_cell.angle_beta   90.00
_cell.angle_gamma   90.00
#
_symmetry.space_group_name_H-M   'P 1'
#
loop_
_entity.id
_entity.type
_entity.pdbx_description
1 polymer ?
#
loop_
_entity_poly.entity_id
_entity_poly.type
_entity_poly.pdbx_seq_one_letter_code
_entity_poly.pdbx_strand_id
1 'polypeptide(L)'
;IEFDEGDYIIANNYFGIKDAYIAGLAGKYGDRLIVDNAQALFAPVLSNIKAAYSTRKYLGVADGGFAVGVPAIDIINYEEDNSSEHDSHLYIRREKGAEAGFRDYQANECMLDNQPIQRMSPQTKTILSQIDYNSVIEKRRQNYEYLNNALGEKNQLQLPSMDSFTCPMVYPFMSDDESLRGRLIQ
;
A
#
# COMPACT_ATOMS: atom_id res chain seq x y z
N ILE A 1 -25.62 2.22 9.12
CA ILE A 1 -25.43 3.33 8.17
C ILE A 1 -26.49 3.14 7.11
N GLU A 2 -27.34 4.12 6.91
CA GLU A 2 -28.31 4.20 5.81
C GLU A 2 -27.58 4.80 4.60
N PHE A 3 -27.85 4.28 3.40
CA PHE A 3 -27.26 4.72 2.16
C PHE A 3 -28.35 5.15 1.20
N ASP A 4 -28.14 6.26 0.52
CA ASP A 4 -29.01 6.71 -0.56
C ASP A 4 -28.67 5.99 -1.87
N GLU A 5 -29.59 6.04 -2.82
CA GLU A 5 -29.35 5.54 -4.18
C GLU A 5 -28.28 6.42 -4.82
N GLY A 6 -27.16 5.79 -5.19
CA GLY A 6 -25.99 6.49 -5.76
C GLY A 6 -24.81 6.70 -4.80
N ASP A 7 -24.96 6.42 -3.51
CA ASP A 7 -23.85 6.49 -2.57
C ASP A 7 -22.82 5.39 -2.82
N TYR A 8 -21.56 5.72 -2.60
CA TYR A 8 -20.45 4.79 -2.61
C TYR A 8 -19.83 4.68 -1.21
N ILE A 9 -19.30 3.50 -0.92
CA ILE A 9 -18.60 3.20 0.32
C ILE A 9 -17.12 3.09 -0.02
N ILE A 10 -16.28 3.86 0.67
CA ILE A 10 -14.83 3.74 0.58
C ILE A 10 -14.33 2.94 1.78
N ALA A 11 -13.59 1.87 1.52
CA ALA A 11 -12.97 1.05 2.55
C ALA A 11 -11.46 0.97 2.33
N ASN A 12 -10.69 1.24 3.38
CA ASN A 12 -9.24 1.10 3.34
C ASN A 12 -8.82 -0.30 3.79
N ASN A 13 -8.02 -0.97 2.98
CA ASN A 13 -7.36 -2.21 3.35
C ASN A 13 -6.06 -1.88 4.12
N TYR A 14 -6.23 -1.52 5.40
CA TYR A 14 -5.12 -1.10 6.24
C TYR A 14 -4.03 -2.17 6.34
N PHE A 15 -2.82 -1.76 6.05
CA PHE A 15 -1.59 -2.54 6.19
C PHE A 15 -1.54 -3.84 5.38
N GLY A 16 -2.48 -4.06 4.45
CA GLY A 16 -2.59 -5.29 3.68
C GLY A 16 -2.96 -6.52 4.50
N ILE A 17 -3.63 -6.33 5.64
CA ILE A 17 -4.04 -7.42 6.55
C ILE A 17 -5.55 -7.53 6.71
N LYS A 18 -6.33 -6.82 5.90
CA LYS A 18 -7.79 -6.81 5.98
C LYS A 18 -8.48 -7.48 4.78
N ASP A 19 -7.78 -8.32 4.01
CA ASP A 19 -8.31 -8.91 2.78
C ASP A 19 -9.65 -9.64 3.01
N ALA A 20 -9.75 -10.47 4.05
CA ALA A 20 -10.99 -11.18 4.36
C ALA A 20 -12.14 -10.23 4.75
N TYR A 21 -11.86 -9.16 5.48
CA TYR A 21 -12.85 -8.13 5.80
C TYR A 21 -13.33 -7.40 4.53
N ILE A 22 -12.40 -7.02 3.65
CA ILE A 22 -12.72 -6.39 2.36
C ILE A 22 -13.56 -7.32 1.48
N ALA A 23 -13.23 -8.62 1.44
CA ALA A 23 -14.03 -9.60 0.72
C ALA A 23 -15.48 -9.70 1.25
N GLY A 24 -15.65 -9.62 2.57
CA GLY A 24 -16.98 -9.54 3.19
C GLY A 24 -17.76 -8.28 2.79
N LEU A 25 -17.09 -7.13 2.75
CA LEU A 25 -17.70 -5.88 2.28
C LEU A 25 -18.06 -5.96 0.79
N ALA A 26 -17.21 -6.55 -0.03
CA ALA A 26 -17.46 -6.74 -1.46
C ALA A 26 -18.71 -7.59 -1.72
N GLY A 27 -18.87 -8.67 -0.95
CA GLY A 27 -20.08 -9.50 -1.00
C GLY A 27 -21.37 -8.74 -0.58
N LYS A 28 -21.24 -7.75 0.29
CA LYS A 28 -22.38 -6.99 0.80
C LYS A 28 -22.77 -5.79 -0.08
N TYR A 29 -21.78 -5.09 -0.63
CA TYR A 29 -21.98 -3.79 -1.27
C TYR A 29 -21.72 -3.80 -2.79
N GLY A 30 -21.06 -4.83 -3.30
CA GLY A 30 -20.84 -5.01 -4.74
C GLY A 30 -20.17 -3.80 -5.40
N ASP A 31 -20.75 -3.35 -6.51
CA ASP A 31 -20.27 -2.24 -7.34
C ASP A 31 -20.29 -0.85 -6.65
N ARG A 32 -20.95 -0.76 -5.50
CA ARG A 32 -20.95 0.45 -4.64
C ARG A 32 -19.71 0.54 -3.75
N LEU A 33 -18.88 -0.52 -3.67
CA LEU A 33 -17.66 -0.53 -2.88
C LEU A 33 -16.48 -0.01 -3.70
N ILE A 34 -15.76 0.94 -3.13
CA ILE A 34 -14.46 1.41 -3.59
C ILE A 34 -13.43 1.03 -2.54
N VAL A 35 -12.41 0.26 -2.91
CA VAL A 35 -11.36 -0.17 -2.00
C VAL A 35 -10.07 0.61 -2.23
N ASP A 36 -9.58 1.26 -1.18
CA ASP A 36 -8.24 1.81 -1.16
C ASP A 36 -7.25 0.71 -0.72
N ASN A 37 -6.57 0.13 -1.69
CA ASN A 37 -5.48 -0.83 -1.51
C ASN A 37 -4.09 -0.17 -1.61
N ALA A 38 -3.95 1.13 -1.36
CA ALA A 38 -2.64 1.79 -1.35
C ALA A 38 -1.67 1.18 -0.33
N GLN A 39 -2.19 0.56 0.72
CA GLN A 39 -1.44 -0.20 1.72
C GLN A 39 -1.57 -1.72 1.57
N ALA A 40 -2.06 -2.21 0.43
CA ALA A 40 -2.36 -3.62 0.19
C ALA A 40 -2.13 -4.00 -1.28
N LEU A 41 -0.92 -3.73 -1.79
CA LEU A 41 -0.57 -3.95 -3.21
C LEU A 41 -0.89 -5.38 -3.69
N PHE A 42 -0.74 -6.36 -2.82
CA PHE A 42 -0.92 -7.78 -3.14
C PHE A 42 -2.30 -8.32 -2.75
N ALA A 43 -3.23 -7.45 -2.33
CA ALA A 43 -4.60 -7.87 -2.06
C ALA A 43 -5.25 -8.44 -3.32
N PRO A 44 -6.08 -9.50 -3.19
CA PRO A 44 -6.77 -10.08 -4.33
C PRO A 44 -7.63 -9.06 -5.07
N VAL A 45 -7.63 -9.16 -6.39
CA VAL A 45 -8.57 -8.42 -7.23
C VAL A 45 -9.94 -9.10 -7.13
N LEU A 46 -10.89 -8.40 -6.53
CA LEU A 46 -12.25 -8.92 -6.37
C LEU A 46 -13.13 -8.47 -7.54
N SER A 47 -14.06 -9.33 -7.93
CA SER A 47 -15.06 -8.98 -8.95
C SER A 47 -16.08 -7.99 -8.41
N ASN A 48 -16.64 -7.18 -9.30
CA ASN A 48 -17.74 -6.25 -9.00
C ASN A 48 -17.44 -5.16 -7.95
N ILE A 49 -16.18 -4.78 -7.79
CA ILE A 49 -15.78 -3.64 -6.97
C ILE A 49 -14.85 -2.72 -7.76
N LYS A 50 -14.67 -1.52 -7.25
CA LYS A 50 -13.61 -0.59 -7.71
C LYS A 50 -12.47 -0.59 -6.71
N ALA A 51 -11.23 -0.64 -7.17
CA ALA A 51 -10.08 -0.62 -6.27
C ALA A 51 -8.91 0.17 -6.85
N ALA A 52 -8.17 0.84 -5.96
CA ALA A 52 -6.92 1.52 -6.28
C ALA A 52 -5.76 0.90 -5.51
N TYR A 53 -4.61 0.69 -6.18
CA TYR A 53 -3.40 0.10 -5.62
C TYR A 53 -2.22 1.04 -5.83
N SER A 54 -1.29 1.09 -4.88
CA SER A 54 -0.04 1.84 -5.00
C SER A 54 1.17 0.92 -4.95
N THR A 55 2.11 1.10 -5.88
CA THR A 55 3.37 0.35 -5.92
C THR A 55 4.40 0.90 -4.94
N ARG A 56 4.38 2.21 -4.68
CA ARG A 56 5.40 2.97 -3.95
C ARG A 56 5.62 2.53 -2.50
N LYS A 57 4.57 2.05 -1.83
CA LYS A 57 4.65 1.64 -0.41
C LYS A 57 5.27 0.24 -0.21
N TYR A 58 5.30 -0.56 -1.25
CA TYR A 58 5.82 -1.93 -1.21
C TYR A 58 7.14 -2.11 -1.92
N LEU A 59 7.35 -1.34 -2.97
CA LEU A 59 8.45 -1.49 -3.92
C LEU A 59 9.27 -0.21 -3.98
N GLY A 60 10.52 -0.33 -4.36
CA GLY A 60 11.45 0.81 -4.46
C GLY A 60 11.26 1.58 -5.78
N VAL A 61 10.07 2.11 -5.99
CA VAL A 61 9.71 2.93 -7.15
C VAL A 61 9.16 4.28 -6.71
N ALA A 62 9.33 5.30 -7.52
CA ALA A 62 8.94 6.67 -7.18
C ALA A 62 7.49 6.97 -7.53
N ASP A 63 6.94 6.28 -8.51
CA ASP A 63 5.58 6.46 -9.02
C ASP A 63 4.86 5.11 -9.21
N GLY A 64 3.67 5.16 -9.77
CA GLY A 64 2.92 4.00 -10.20
C GLY A 64 1.81 3.56 -9.27
N GLY A 65 0.74 3.13 -9.90
CA GLY A 65 -0.45 2.57 -9.26
C GLY A 65 -1.32 1.87 -10.30
N PHE A 66 -2.35 1.20 -9.80
CA PHE A 66 -3.32 0.51 -10.64
C PHE A 66 -4.73 0.87 -10.18
N ALA A 67 -5.63 1.08 -11.14
CA ALA A 67 -7.06 1.17 -10.90
C ALA A 67 -7.76 -0.03 -11.52
N VAL A 68 -8.64 -0.68 -10.77
CA VAL A 68 -9.34 -1.90 -11.17
C VAL A 68 -10.84 -1.71 -11.00
N GLY A 69 -11.62 -2.38 -11.85
CA GLY A 69 -13.08 -2.30 -11.79
C GLY A 69 -13.66 -0.97 -12.25
N VAL A 70 -12.87 -0.12 -12.91
CA VAL A 70 -13.30 1.13 -13.53
C VAL A 70 -13.46 0.97 -15.03
N PRO A 71 -14.31 1.77 -15.69
CA PRO A 71 -14.37 1.79 -17.15
C PRO A 71 -12.98 2.02 -17.76
N ALA A 72 -12.75 1.44 -18.94
CA ALA A 72 -11.51 1.69 -19.66
C ALA A 72 -11.37 3.21 -19.89
N ILE A 73 -10.32 3.78 -19.31
CA ILE A 73 -9.96 5.17 -19.52
C ILE A 73 -8.95 5.19 -20.65
N ASP A 74 -9.06 6.15 -21.54
CA ASP A 74 -8.05 6.38 -22.57
C ASP A 74 -6.80 6.99 -21.90
N ILE A 75 -6.03 6.14 -21.24
CA ILE A 75 -4.84 6.54 -20.50
C ILE A 75 -3.72 7.08 -21.42
N ILE A 76 -3.82 6.83 -22.73
CA ILE A 76 -2.81 7.29 -23.69
C ILE A 76 -2.79 8.83 -23.79
N ASN A 77 -3.90 9.47 -23.46
CA ASN A 77 -4.03 10.93 -23.49
C ASN A 77 -3.41 11.63 -22.28
N TYR A 78 -3.02 10.87 -21.24
CA TYR A 78 -2.30 11.43 -20.10
C TYR A 78 -0.80 11.45 -20.38
N GLU A 79 -0.11 12.45 -19.86
CA GLU A 79 1.36 12.52 -19.93
C GLU A 79 1.99 11.36 -19.17
N GLU A 80 3.18 10.96 -19.53
CA GLU A 80 3.98 10.01 -18.75
C GLU A 80 4.69 10.75 -17.62
N ASP A 81 4.68 10.14 -16.43
CA ASP A 81 5.46 10.61 -15.31
C ASP A 81 6.96 10.42 -15.58
N ASN A 82 7.77 11.25 -14.94
CA ASN A 82 9.22 11.16 -14.99
C ASN A 82 9.78 10.87 -13.60
N SER A 83 9.96 9.60 -13.27
CA SER A 83 10.47 9.18 -11.96
C SER A 83 11.74 9.89 -11.51
N SER A 84 12.62 10.28 -12.44
CA SER A 84 13.90 10.91 -12.09
C SER A 84 13.75 12.28 -11.42
N GLU A 85 12.59 12.89 -11.50
CA GLU A 85 12.31 14.17 -10.85
C GLU A 85 12.01 14.01 -9.35
N HIS A 86 11.64 12.79 -8.91
CA HIS A 86 11.22 12.53 -7.52
C HIS A 86 11.69 11.17 -6.95
N ASP A 87 12.73 10.57 -7.50
CA ASP A 87 13.29 9.30 -7.03
C ASP A 87 14.55 9.44 -6.14
N SER A 88 15.08 10.64 -5.94
CA SER A 88 16.33 10.90 -5.21
C SER A 88 16.38 10.23 -3.84
N HIS A 89 15.26 10.26 -3.11
CA HIS A 89 15.13 9.66 -1.78
C HIS A 89 15.38 8.14 -1.78
N LEU A 90 15.07 7.43 -2.89
CA LEU A 90 15.27 5.99 -3.01
C LEU A 90 16.75 5.63 -3.06
N TYR A 91 17.53 6.39 -3.82
CA TYR A 91 19.00 6.21 -3.91
C TYR A 91 19.68 6.55 -2.59
N ILE A 92 19.32 7.68 -1.97
CA ILE A 92 19.88 8.08 -0.68
C ILE A 92 19.56 7.03 0.39
N ARG A 93 18.32 6.55 0.42
CA ARG A 93 17.90 5.51 1.37
C ARG A 93 18.67 4.20 1.17
N ARG A 94 18.95 3.82 -0.06
CA ARG A 94 19.73 2.62 -0.39
C ARG A 94 21.18 2.74 0.05
N GLU A 95 21.80 3.90 -0.12
CA GLU A 95 23.22 4.10 0.13
C GLU A 95 23.51 4.47 1.59
N LYS A 96 22.66 5.27 2.21
CA LYS A 96 22.92 5.92 3.50
C LYS A 96 21.89 5.60 4.59
N GLY A 97 20.87 4.79 4.26
CA GLY A 97 19.79 4.43 5.20
C GLY A 97 18.58 5.33 5.13
N ALA A 98 17.52 4.89 5.84
CA ALA A 98 16.20 5.50 5.74
C ALA A 98 16.15 6.95 6.26
N GLU A 99 16.86 7.24 7.34
CA GLU A 99 16.90 8.58 7.95
C GLU A 99 17.52 9.62 7.02
N ALA A 100 18.63 9.25 6.36
CA ALA A 100 19.29 10.15 5.43
C ALA A 100 18.42 10.55 4.23
N GLY A 101 17.55 9.64 3.77
CA GLY A 101 16.62 9.91 2.66
C GLY A 101 15.31 10.57 3.07
N PHE A 102 15.05 10.80 4.36
CA PHE A 102 13.74 11.24 4.83
C PHE A 102 13.37 12.65 4.36
N ARG A 103 14.33 13.58 4.32
CA ARG A 103 14.10 14.95 3.81
C ARG A 103 13.68 14.95 2.34
N ASP A 104 14.39 14.18 1.52
CA ASP A 104 14.10 14.06 0.09
C ASP A 104 12.75 13.38 -0.13
N TYR A 105 12.44 12.36 0.68
CA TYR A 105 11.13 11.73 0.69
C TYR A 105 10.01 12.75 0.95
N GLN A 106 10.14 13.56 2.00
CA GLN A 106 9.13 14.59 2.32
C GLN A 106 8.98 15.62 1.19
N ALA A 107 10.09 16.07 0.61
CA ALA A 107 10.06 17.01 -0.51
C ALA A 107 9.33 16.42 -1.72
N ASN A 108 9.63 15.15 -2.05
CA ASN A 108 8.99 14.45 -3.15
C ASN A 108 7.49 14.20 -2.90
N GLU A 109 7.08 13.84 -1.67
CA GLU A 109 5.66 13.73 -1.32
C GLU A 109 4.92 15.07 -1.51
N CYS A 110 5.52 16.18 -1.07
CA CYS A 110 4.94 17.51 -1.29
C CYS A 110 4.81 17.89 -2.78
N MET A 111 5.74 17.43 -3.62
CA MET A 111 5.67 17.66 -5.07
C MET A 111 4.52 16.88 -5.73
N LEU A 112 4.17 15.71 -5.19
CA LEU A 112 3.08 14.90 -5.70
C LEU A 112 1.69 15.44 -5.31
N ASP A 113 1.64 16.32 -4.31
CA ASP A 113 0.40 16.98 -3.94
C ASP A 113 -0.09 17.90 -5.08
N ASN A 114 -1.33 17.71 -5.48
CA ASN A 114 -1.98 18.49 -6.54
C ASN A 114 -1.40 18.30 -7.97
N GLN A 115 -0.61 17.25 -8.20
CA GLN A 115 -0.20 16.92 -9.57
C GLN A 115 -1.37 16.40 -10.41
N PRO A 116 -1.36 16.66 -11.73
CA PRO A 116 -2.32 16.03 -12.63
C PRO A 116 -2.13 14.51 -12.65
N ILE A 117 -3.18 13.80 -13.05
CA ILE A 117 -3.08 12.36 -13.27
C ILE A 117 -2.10 12.11 -14.41
N GLN A 118 -1.12 11.26 -14.18
CA GLN A 118 -0.10 10.88 -15.14
C GLN A 118 -0.05 9.36 -15.30
N ARG A 119 0.45 8.89 -16.43
CA ARG A 119 0.78 7.48 -16.64
C ARG A 119 2.04 7.12 -15.87
N MET A 120 2.12 5.90 -15.41
CA MET A 120 3.32 5.33 -14.81
C MET A 120 4.54 5.52 -15.72
N SER A 121 5.66 5.95 -15.15
CA SER A 121 6.89 6.19 -15.88
C SER A 121 7.46 4.92 -16.55
N PRO A 122 8.22 5.05 -17.63
CA PRO A 122 8.92 3.93 -18.26
C PRO A 122 9.91 3.25 -17.31
N GLN A 123 10.56 4.03 -16.45
CA GLN A 123 11.49 3.52 -15.44
C GLN A 123 10.77 2.60 -14.44
N THR A 124 9.67 3.06 -13.87
CA THR A 124 8.85 2.25 -12.95
C THR A 124 8.33 0.99 -13.62
N LYS A 125 7.81 1.07 -14.85
CA LYS A 125 7.38 -0.11 -15.62
C LYS A 125 8.52 -1.13 -15.77
N THR A 126 9.72 -0.66 -16.07
CA THR A 126 10.89 -1.52 -16.21
C THR A 126 11.25 -2.21 -14.90
N ILE A 127 11.30 -1.47 -13.79
CA ILE A 127 11.58 -2.04 -12.47
C ILE A 127 10.52 -3.08 -12.11
N LEU A 128 9.24 -2.75 -12.25
CA LEU A 128 8.13 -3.66 -11.93
C LEU A 128 8.18 -4.96 -12.73
N SER A 129 8.61 -4.91 -13.99
CA SER A 129 8.72 -6.10 -14.85
C SER A 129 9.82 -7.07 -14.41
N GLN A 130 10.77 -6.63 -13.57
CA GLN A 130 11.93 -7.41 -13.12
C GLN A 130 11.78 -7.94 -11.69
N ILE A 131 10.70 -7.59 -10.99
CA ILE A 131 10.50 -7.99 -9.59
C ILE A 131 10.02 -9.44 -9.50
N ASP A 132 10.68 -10.22 -8.64
CA ASP A 132 10.16 -11.49 -8.16
C ASP A 132 9.11 -11.22 -7.06
N TYR A 133 7.86 -11.09 -7.47
CA TYR A 133 6.75 -10.79 -6.58
C TYR A 133 6.51 -11.87 -5.51
N ASN A 134 6.74 -13.13 -5.85
CA ASN A 134 6.59 -14.23 -4.90
C ASN A 134 7.59 -14.13 -3.77
N SER A 135 8.85 -13.85 -4.08
CA SER A 135 9.91 -13.62 -3.09
C SER A 135 9.60 -12.41 -2.18
N VAL A 136 9.04 -11.34 -2.74
CA VAL A 136 8.61 -10.17 -1.96
C VAL A 136 7.50 -10.53 -0.96
N ILE A 137 6.47 -11.24 -1.42
CA ILE A 137 5.36 -11.69 -0.57
C ILE A 137 5.87 -12.58 0.55
N GLU A 138 6.65 -13.61 0.20
CA GLU A 138 7.20 -14.57 1.15
C GLU A 138 8.03 -13.87 2.23
N LYS A 139 8.94 -12.98 1.84
CA LYS A 139 9.79 -12.26 2.80
C LYS A 139 8.99 -11.37 3.75
N ARG A 140 7.95 -10.70 3.25
CA ARG A 140 7.07 -9.88 4.08
C ARG A 140 6.26 -10.72 5.06
N ARG A 141 5.74 -11.88 4.64
CA ARG A 141 5.04 -12.83 5.52
C ARG A 141 5.97 -13.37 6.60
N GLN A 142 7.18 -13.77 6.25
CA GLN A 142 8.19 -14.23 7.23
C GLN A 142 8.52 -13.15 8.25
N ASN A 143 8.71 -11.90 7.83
CA ASN A 143 8.97 -10.79 8.74
C ASN A 143 7.79 -10.53 9.69
N TYR A 144 6.57 -10.59 9.17
CA TYR A 144 5.37 -10.43 9.98
C TYR A 144 5.24 -11.53 11.02
N GLU A 145 5.42 -12.79 10.60
CA GLU A 145 5.38 -13.96 11.50
C GLU A 145 6.44 -13.88 12.58
N TYR A 146 7.67 -13.51 12.22
CA TYR A 146 8.76 -13.30 13.17
C TYR A 146 8.37 -12.27 14.25
N LEU A 147 7.84 -11.12 13.84
CA LEU A 147 7.40 -10.09 14.76
C LEU A 147 6.19 -10.53 15.61
N ASN A 148 5.26 -11.25 15.00
CA ASN A 148 4.09 -11.77 15.71
C ASN A 148 4.50 -12.80 16.79
N ASN A 149 5.45 -13.67 16.50
CA ASN A 149 5.98 -14.62 17.47
C ASN A 149 6.74 -13.93 18.63
N ALA A 150 7.42 -12.83 18.33
CA ALA A 150 8.19 -12.09 19.33
C ALA A 150 7.34 -11.11 20.18
N LEU A 151 6.31 -10.54 19.60
CA LEU A 151 5.57 -9.41 20.18
C LEU A 151 4.08 -9.67 20.37
N GLY A 152 3.54 -10.76 19.82
CA GLY A 152 2.10 -11.01 19.77
C GLY A 152 1.42 -11.00 21.14
N GLU A 153 2.04 -11.62 22.14
CA GLU A 153 1.51 -11.65 23.52
C GLU A 153 1.49 -10.26 24.19
N LYS A 154 2.32 -9.33 23.71
CA LYS A 154 2.42 -7.95 24.22
C LYS A 154 1.62 -6.97 23.38
N ASN A 155 1.05 -7.43 22.26
CA ASN A 155 0.32 -6.58 21.34
C ASN A 155 -1.14 -6.45 21.78
N GLN A 156 -1.59 -5.25 22.05
CA GLN A 156 -2.99 -5.00 22.40
C GLN A 156 -3.94 -5.08 21.21
N LEU A 157 -3.42 -5.02 19.96
CA LEU A 157 -4.22 -5.19 18.78
C LEU A 157 -4.52 -6.68 18.57
N GLN A 158 -5.79 -7.00 18.36
CA GLN A 158 -6.20 -8.29 17.86
C GLN A 158 -5.96 -8.34 16.33
N LEU A 159 -4.84 -8.92 15.95
CA LEU A 159 -4.49 -9.04 14.55
C LEU A 159 -5.22 -10.23 13.90
N PRO A 160 -5.58 -10.12 12.62
CA PRO A 160 -6.21 -11.24 11.90
C PRO A 160 -5.21 -12.38 11.70
N SER A 161 -5.74 -13.60 11.48
CA SER A 161 -4.92 -14.77 11.14
C SER A 161 -4.15 -14.53 9.84
N MET A 162 -2.93 -15.05 9.76
CA MET A 162 -2.07 -14.99 8.57
C MET A 162 -2.72 -15.55 7.29
N ASP A 163 -3.67 -16.48 7.43
CA ASP A 163 -4.39 -17.07 6.31
C ASP A 163 -5.50 -16.17 5.75
N SER A 164 -5.84 -15.10 6.47
CA SER A 164 -6.91 -14.17 6.08
C SER A 164 -6.46 -13.02 5.19
N PHE A 165 -5.17 -12.94 4.87
CA PHE A 165 -4.60 -11.91 3.99
C PHE A 165 -3.39 -12.43 3.19
N THR A 166 -3.12 -11.77 2.06
CA THR A 166 -2.07 -12.20 1.14
C THR A 166 -0.68 -11.74 1.57
N CYS A 167 -0.50 -10.43 1.79
CA CYS A 167 0.81 -9.86 2.05
C CYS A 167 0.74 -8.62 2.93
N PRO A 168 1.29 -8.68 4.15
CA PRO A 168 1.27 -7.51 5.04
C PRO A 168 2.26 -6.43 4.58
N MET A 169 1.86 -5.17 4.72
CA MET A 169 2.75 -4.04 4.52
C MET A 169 3.66 -3.84 5.73
N VAL A 170 3.10 -3.95 6.92
CA VAL A 170 3.78 -3.77 8.21
C VAL A 170 3.19 -4.74 9.25
N TYR A 171 3.86 -4.88 10.39
CA TYR A 171 3.29 -5.49 11.59
C TYR A 171 2.76 -4.38 12.51
N PRO A 172 1.44 -4.22 12.66
CA PRO A 172 0.88 -3.22 13.57
C PRO A 172 1.10 -3.66 15.02
N PHE A 173 1.60 -2.76 15.83
CA PHE A 173 1.84 -3.01 17.26
C PHE A 173 1.29 -1.87 18.11
N MET A 174 0.57 -2.19 19.15
CA MET A 174 0.08 -1.25 20.15
C MET A 174 0.44 -1.73 21.56
N SER A 175 0.88 -0.81 22.38
CA SER A 175 1.26 -1.03 23.78
C SER A 175 0.65 0.03 24.68
N ASP A 176 0.39 -0.31 25.94
CA ASP A 176 0.01 0.65 27.00
C ASP A 176 1.15 1.55 27.44
N ASP A 177 2.40 1.19 27.13
CA ASP A 177 3.57 1.99 27.49
C ASP A 177 3.73 3.16 26.51
N GLU A 178 3.21 4.33 26.84
CA GLU A 178 3.32 5.56 26.06
C GLU A 178 4.79 5.94 25.75
N SER A 179 5.72 5.59 26.65
CA SER A 179 7.14 5.88 26.48
C SER A 179 7.81 4.99 25.42
N LEU A 180 7.21 3.83 25.11
CA LEU A 180 7.78 2.84 24.21
C LEU A 180 7.94 3.40 22.79
N ARG A 181 6.97 4.18 22.32
CA ARG A 181 7.04 4.80 21.00
C ARG A 181 8.31 5.62 20.81
N GLY A 182 8.65 6.50 21.77
CA GLY A 182 9.85 7.33 21.70
C GLY A 182 11.14 6.50 21.71
N ARG A 183 11.15 5.36 22.40
CA ARG A 183 12.31 4.45 22.44
C ARG A 183 12.47 3.60 21.18
N LEU A 184 11.38 3.33 20.45
CA LEU A 184 11.40 2.54 19.23
C LEU A 184 11.69 3.37 17.97
N ILE A 185 11.56 4.69 18.04
CA ILE A 185 11.81 5.61 16.90
C ILE A 185 13.29 6.10 16.89
N GLN A 186 14.05 5.82 17.93
CA GLN A 186 15.50 6.07 17.98
C GLN A 186 16.27 4.99 17.24
#